data_903d2001ea8da0a0d21a6d33fc264114
#
_entry.id   903d2001ea8da0a0d21a6d33fc264114
#
_cell.length_a   1.000
_cell.length_b   1.000
_cell.length_c   1.000
_cell.angle_alpha   90.00
_cell.angle_beta   90.00
_cell.angle_gamma   90.00
#
_symmetry.space_group_name_H-M   'P 1'
#
loop_
_entity.id
_entity.type
_entity.pdbx_description
1 polymer ?
#
loop_
_entity_poly.entity_id
_entity_poly.type
_entity_poly.pdbx_seq_one_letter_code
_entity_poly.pdbx_strand_id
1 'polypeptide(L)'
;VEAGASISSMPSSEIYTGMQTGVLDAANTSSASFVSYRLFEQAKCLTAPGENALWFMYEPVLVSKRVFDGLTEEQQKAILAAGEKAEVYFNEEVRKGDQVMIDTYKKAGVEVVEMSKEDYDAWLELAKASSYKNFAANVPGGDKLIEKALAVK
;
A
#
# COMPACT_ATOMS: atom_id res chain seq x y z
N VAL A 1 9.63 -8.27 10.91
CA VAL A 1 10.31 -9.17 11.88
C VAL A 1 11.79 -9.25 11.54
N GLU A 2 12.16 -9.64 10.30
CA GLU A 2 13.57 -9.80 9.91
C GLU A 2 14.38 -8.48 9.97
N ALA A 3 13.73 -7.35 9.84
CA ALA A 3 14.34 -6.02 10.03
C ALA A 3 14.39 -5.58 11.51
N GLY A 4 14.07 -6.46 12.46
CA GLY A 4 14.08 -6.16 13.89
C GLY A 4 12.84 -5.45 14.44
N ALA A 5 11.79 -5.26 13.62
CA ALA A 5 10.54 -4.65 14.05
C ALA A 5 9.51 -5.69 14.49
N SER A 6 8.66 -5.33 15.45
CA SER A 6 7.44 -6.07 15.78
C SER A 6 6.29 -5.57 14.92
N ILE A 7 5.46 -6.49 14.43
CA ILE A 7 4.32 -6.15 13.56
C ILE A 7 3.03 -6.27 14.35
N SER A 8 2.22 -5.21 14.32
CA SER A 8 0.84 -5.20 14.77
C SER A 8 -0.08 -4.87 13.59
N SER A 9 -1.04 -5.73 13.31
CA SER A 9 -2.03 -5.49 12.26
C SER A 9 -3.32 -4.97 12.88
N MET A 10 -3.78 -3.81 12.42
CA MET A 10 -4.99 -3.17 12.90
C MET A 10 -5.69 -2.38 11.81
N PRO A 11 -6.99 -2.06 11.96
CA PRO A 11 -7.69 -1.14 11.06
C PRO A 11 -7.01 0.23 11.02
N SER A 12 -6.96 0.87 9.83
CA SER A 12 -6.33 2.18 9.67
C SER A 12 -6.95 3.26 10.58
N SER A 13 -8.25 3.11 10.91
CA SER A 13 -8.95 4.00 11.86
C SER A 13 -8.41 3.96 13.30
N GLU A 14 -7.66 2.92 13.67
CA GLU A 14 -7.10 2.75 15.02
C GLU A 14 -5.64 3.20 15.12
N ILE A 15 -4.96 3.42 13.98
CA ILE A 15 -3.54 3.78 13.93
C ILE A 15 -3.28 5.10 14.68
N TYR A 16 -4.14 6.11 14.50
CA TYR A 16 -3.98 7.40 15.19
C TYR A 16 -3.87 7.23 16.71
N THR A 17 -4.82 6.52 17.29
CA THR A 17 -4.82 6.25 18.74
C THR A 17 -3.64 5.38 19.15
N GLY A 18 -3.28 4.38 18.32
CA GLY A 18 -2.12 3.53 18.57
C GLY A 18 -0.81 4.31 18.65
N MET A 19 -0.60 5.27 17.74
CA MET A 19 0.57 6.15 17.75
C MET A 19 0.50 7.17 18.92
N GLN A 20 -0.67 7.76 19.17
CA GLN A 20 -0.87 8.73 20.24
C GLN A 20 -0.58 8.14 21.62
N THR A 21 -0.96 6.89 21.85
CA THR A 21 -0.77 6.19 23.14
C THR A 21 0.59 5.48 23.26
N GLY A 22 1.41 5.49 22.20
CA GLY A 22 2.70 4.80 22.18
C GLY A 22 2.60 3.27 22.05
N VAL A 23 1.46 2.74 21.64
CA VAL A 23 1.31 1.31 21.28
C VAL A 23 1.99 1.03 19.95
N LEU A 24 2.04 2.01 19.05
CA LEU A 24 2.75 1.97 17.79
C LEU A 24 3.84 3.04 17.75
N ASP A 25 5.05 2.65 17.37
CA ASP A 25 6.17 3.55 17.12
C ASP A 25 6.17 4.09 15.69
N ALA A 26 5.60 3.32 14.75
CA ALA A 26 5.52 3.64 13.33
C ALA A 26 4.27 3.02 12.69
N ALA A 27 3.87 3.51 11.53
CA ALA A 27 2.75 2.98 10.77
C ALA A 27 3.07 2.89 9.28
N ASN A 28 2.49 1.89 8.63
CA ASN A 28 2.47 1.74 7.17
C ASN A 28 1.01 1.59 6.72
N THR A 29 0.54 2.50 5.88
CA THR A 29 -0.82 2.51 5.34
C THR A 29 -0.85 3.30 4.02
N SER A 30 -2.02 3.46 3.38
CA SER A 30 -2.14 4.22 2.14
C SER A 30 -1.93 5.72 2.34
N SER A 31 -1.48 6.42 1.29
CA SER A 31 -1.33 7.89 1.29
C SER A 31 -2.63 8.60 1.67
N ALA A 32 -3.78 8.09 1.20
CA ALA A 32 -5.08 8.60 1.57
C ALA A 32 -5.38 8.43 3.07
N SER A 33 -5.05 7.27 3.65
CA SER A 33 -5.24 7.00 5.09
C SER A 33 -4.34 7.87 5.95
N PHE A 34 -3.10 8.10 5.55
CA PHE A 34 -2.19 9.01 6.24
C PHE A 34 -2.78 10.42 6.41
N VAL A 35 -3.49 10.92 5.40
CA VAL A 35 -4.15 12.22 5.44
C VAL A 35 -5.49 12.17 6.15
N SER A 36 -6.39 11.24 5.78
CA SER A 36 -7.77 11.21 6.27
C SER A 36 -7.88 10.89 7.77
N TYR A 37 -6.96 10.08 8.29
CA TYR A 37 -6.88 9.79 9.73
C TYR A 37 -5.93 10.72 10.48
N ARG A 38 -5.43 11.79 9.83
CA ARG A 38 -4.61 12.84 10.44
C ARG A 38 -3.35 12.32 11.12
N LEU A 39 -2.73 11.27 10.57
CA LEU A 39 -1.57 10.63 11.19
C LEU A 39 -0.35 11.58 11.26
N PHE A 40 -0.34 12.64 10.46
CA PHE A 40 0.66 13.71 10.51
C PHE A 40 0.73 14.43 11.86
N GLU A 41 -0.31 14.36 12.70
CA GLU A 41 -0.29 14.95 14.05
C GLU A 41 0.51 14.12 15.04
N GLN A 42 0.73 12.85 14.76
CA GLN A 42 1.45 11.90 15.62
C GLN A 42 2.83 11.54 15.07
N ALA A 43 3.08 11.76 13.78
CA ALA A 43 4.34 11.43 13.13
C ALA A 43 5.38 12.54 13.28
N LYS A 44 6.65 12.16 13.44
CA LYS A 44 7.80 13.08 13.40
C LYS A 44 8.48 13.08 12.04
N CYS A 45 8.39 11.98 11.32
CA CYS A 45 8.99 11.79 10.01
C CYS A 45 8.04 10.98 9.11
N LEU A 46 8.06 11.27 7.82
CA LEU A 46 7.39 10.53 6.77
C LEU A 46 8.41 10.12 5.72
N THR A 47 8.52 8.82 5.45
CA THR A 47 9.17 8.35 4.23
C THR A 47 8.16 8.43 3.09
N ALA A 48 8.33 9.41 2.21
CA ALA A 48 7.42 9.65 1.11
C ALA A 48 7.59 8.60 0.00
N PRO A 49 6.53 8.23 -0.73
CA PRO A 49 6.66 7.44 -1.94
C PRO A 49 7.44 8.24 -3.00
N GLY A 50 8.39 7.56 -3.64
CA GLY A 50 9.24 8.09 -4.69
C GLY A 50 9.61 6.97 -5.64
N GLU A 51 10.75 7.10 -6.33
CA GLU A 51 11.26 6.02 -7.19
C GLU A 51 11.57 4.73 -6.42
N ASN A 52 11.89 4.85 -5.13
CA ASN A 52 12.28 3.76 -4.24
C ASN A 52 11.19 3.44 -3.21
N ALA A 53 9.97 3.19 -3.65
CA ALA A 53 8.88 2.81 -2.76
C ALA A 53 8.91 1.30 -2.45
N LEU A 54 8.73 0.95 -1.17
CA LEU A 54 8.75 -0.45 -0.69
C LEU A 54 7.38 -1.13 -0.77
N TRP A 55 6.31 -0.38 -0.87
CA TRP A 55 4.97 -0.92 -0.77
C TRP A 55 4.00 -0.21 -1.70
N PHE A 56 3.24 -1.02 -2.41
CA PHE A 56 2.16 -0.57 -3.28
C PHE A 56 0.88 -1.26 -2.82
N MET A 57 -0.14 -0.47 -2.52
CA MET A 57 -1.44 -1.02 -2.17
C MET A 57 -2.18 -1.45 -3.44
N TYR A 58 -2.62 -2.71 -3.45
CA TYR A 58 -3.53 -3.21 -4.46
C TYR A 58 -4.95 -3.16 -3.89
N GLU A 59 -5.79 -2.32 -4.43
CA GLU A 59 -7.18 -2.10 -3.98
C GLU A 59 -8.18 -2.54 -5.07
N PRO A 60 -8.52 -3.83 -5.15
CA PRO A 60 -9.45 -4.31 -6.15
C PRO A 60 -10.90 -4.02 -5.74
N VAL A 61 -11.73 -3.67 -6.72
CA VAL A 61 -13.19 -3.71 -6.57
C VAL A 61 -13.66 -5.16 -6.76
N LEU A 62 -14.22 -5.75 -5.71
CA LEU A 62 -14.62 -7.15 -5.73
C LEU A 62 -16.14 -7.29 -5.79
N VAL A 63 -16.60 -8.22 -6.63
CA VAL A 63 -18.01 -8.63 -6.70
C VAL A 63 -18.11 -10.12 -6.37
N SER A 64 -19.04 -10.48 -5.50
CA SER A 64 -19.33 -11.89 -5.21
C SER A 64 -19.68 -12.62 -6.50
N LYS A 65 -18.95 -13.70 -6.83
CA LYS A 65 -19.26 -14.52 -8.02
C LYS A 65 -20.70 -14.99 -8.04
N ARG A 66 -21.24 -15.43 -6.92
CA ARG A 66 -22.63 -15.86 -6.82
C ARG A 66 -23.63 -14.75 -7.14
N VAL A 67 -23.35 -13.52 -6.73
CA VAL A 67 -24.20 -12.37 -7.05
C VAL A 67 -24.05 -12.01 -8.53
N PHE A 68 -22.82 -11.95 -9.04
CA PHE A 68 -22.53 -11.62 -10.43
C PHE A 68 -23.17 -12.62 -11.41
N ASP A 69 -23.08 -13.92 -11.13
CA ASP A 69 -23.68 -14.97 -11.96
C ASP A 69 -25.23 -14.94 -11.95
N GLY A 70 -25.84 -14.35 -10.94
CA GLY A 70 -27.29 -14.16 -10.84
C GLY A 70 -27.81 -12.92 -11.57
N LEU A 71 -26.93 -12.07 -12.11
CA LEU A 71 -27.31 -10.89 -12.87
C LEU A 71 -27.60 -11.23 -14.34
N THR A 72 -28.40 -10.38 -15.00
CA THR A 72 -28.58 -10.49 -16.44
C THR A 72 -27.28 -10.16 -17.18
N GLU A 73 -27.14 -10.64 -18.41
CA GLU A 73 -25.96 -10.34 -19.24
C GLU A 73 -25.73 -8.82 -19.41
N GLU A 74 -26.79 -8.05 -19.50
CA GLU A 74 -26.73 -6.59 -19.62
C GLU A 74 -26.13 -5.97 -18.35
N GLN A 75 -26.61 -6.43 -17.16
CA GLN A 75 -26.09 -5.97 -15.87
C GLN A 75 -24.62 -6.38 -15.67
N GLN A 76 -24.25 -7.60 -16.04
CA GLN A 76 -22.84 -8.06 -15.98
C GLN A 76 -21.95 -7.19 -16.85
N LYS A 77 -22.35 -6.91 -18.10
CA LYS A 77 -21.61 -6.02 -19.01
C LYS A 77 -21.49 -4.60 -18.45
N ALA A 78 -22.56 -4.07 -17.85
CA ALA A 78 -22.54 -2.75 -17.25
C ALA A 78 -21.56 -2.64 -16.07
N ILE A 79 -21.51 -3.67 -15.19
CA ILE A 79 -20.58 -3.72 -14.07
C ILE A 79 -19.13 -3.80 -14.56
N LEU A 80 -18.84 -4.65 -15.55
CA LEU A 80 -17.49 -4.76 -16.11
C LEU A 80 -17.03 -3.46 -16.75
N ALA A 81 -17.88 -2.84 -17.55
CA ALA A 81 -17.57 -1.54 -18.18
C ALA A 81 -17.42 -0.40 -17.15
N ALA A 82 -18.17 -0.44 -16.04
CA ALA A 82 -17.98 0.49 -14.94
C ALA A 82 -16.64 0.26 -14.22
N GLY A 83 -16.23 -1.01 -14.04
CA GLY A 83 -14.94 -1.37 -13.47
C GLY A 83 -13.77 -0.82 -14.29
N GLU A 84 -13.79 -1.00 -15.61
CA GLU A 84 -12.75 -0.46 -16.50
C GLU A 84 -12.64 1.07 -16.40
N LYS A 85 -13.77 1.78 -16.35
CA LYS A 85 -13.78 3.24 -16.16
C LYS A 85 -13.25 3.65 -14.78
N ALA A 86 -13.63 2.90 -13.74
CA ALA A 86 -13.18 3.16 -12.38
C ALA A 86 -11.67 2.97 -12.25
N GLU A 87 -11.08 1.95 -12.90
CA GLU A 87 -9.65 1.72 -12.93
C GLU A 87 -8.88 2.90 -13.54
N VAL A 88 -9.31 3.39 -14.69
CA VAL A 88 -8.69 4.55 -15.35
C VAL A 88 -8.77 5.78 -14.44
N TYR A 89 -9.96 6.09 -13.92
CA TYR A 89 -10.16 7.22 -13.01
C TYR A 89 -9.31 7.11 -11.74
N PHE A 90 -9.29 5.93 -11.12
CA PHE A 90 -8.51 5.70 -9.90
C PHE A 90 -7.01 5.86 -10.12
N ASN A 91 -6.47 5.33 -11.22
CA ASN A 91 -5.06 5.46 -11.56
C ASN A 91 -4.62 6.91 -11.78
N GLU A 92 -5.50 7.78 -12.25
CA GLU A 92 -5.24 9.20 -12.40
C GLU A 92 -5.29 9.93 -11.05
N GLU A 93 -6.29 9.61 -10.20
CA GLU A 93 -6.50 10.31 -8.93
C GLU A 93 -5.52 9.86 -7.84
N VAL A 94 -5.18 8.57 -7.77
CA VAL A 94 -4.29 8.05 -6.71
C VAL A 94 -2.90 8.67 -6.78
N ARG A 95 -2.40 8.97 -7.98
CA ARG A 95 -1.08 9.63 -8.17
C ARG A 95 -1.05 11.04 -7.57
N LYS A 96 -2.20 11.73 -7.54
CA LYS A 96 -2.32 13.05 -6.88
C LYS A 96 -2.32 12.92 -5.36
N GLY A 97 -2.77 11.78 -4.84
CA GLY A 97 -2.85 11.50 -3.40
C GLY A 97 -1.50 11.54 -2.70
N ASP A 98 -0.45 11.06 -3.35
CA ASP A 98 0.91 11.08 -2.81
C ASP A 98 1.41 12.52 -2.62
N GLN A 99 1.19 13.39 -3.59
CA GLN A 99 1.57 14.80 -3.46
C GLN A 99 0.75 15.51 -2.39
N VAL A 100 -0.55 15.23 -2.29
CA VAL A 100 -1.40 15.79 -1.23
C VAL A 100 -0.90 15.36 0.16
N MET A 101 -0.47 14.13 0.32
CA MET A 101 0.10 13.63 1.57
C MET A 101 1.41 14.37 1.89
N ILE A 102 2.34 14.44 0.96
CA ILE A 102 3.62 15.13 1.12
C ILE A 102 3.41 16.58 1.56
N ASP A 103 2.55 17.30 0.87
CA ASP A 103 2.25 18.72 1.16
C ASP A 103 1.59 18.89 2.53
N THR A 104 0.68 17.97 2.89
CA THR A 104 0.01 17.99 4.20
C THR A 104 0.99 17.79 5.34
N TYR A 105 1.90 16.83 5.20
CA TYR A 105 2.92 16.52 6.22
C TYR A 105 3.93 17.66 6.35
N LYS A 106 4.44 18.20 5.25
CA LYS A 106 5.32 19.40 5.26
C LYS A 106 4.65 20.59 5.92
N LYS A 107 3.37 20.84 5.61
CA LYS A 107 2.59 21.93 6.23
C LYS A 107 2.39 21.73 7.74
N ALA A 108 2.29 20.49 8.19
CA ALA A 108 2.22 20.14 9.61
C ALA A 108 3.58 20.21 10.33
N GLY A 109 4.67 20.50 9.64
CA GLY A 109 6.02 20.56 10.20
C GLY A 109 6.68 19.19 10.39
N VAL A 110 6.13 18.15 9.76
CA VAL A 110 6.73 16.81 9.78
C VAL A 110 7.88 16.74 8.79
N GLU A 111 8.98 16.12 9.19
CA GLU A 111 10.10 15.85 8.30
C GLU A 111 9.69 14.87 7.22
N VAL A 112 9.86 15.23 5.94
CA VAL A 112 9.53 14.37 4.81
C VAL A 112 10.81 14.02 4.08
N VAL A 113 11.11 12.72 4.03
CA VAL A 113 12.30 12.16 3.39
C VAL A 113 11.91 11.20 2.27
N GLU A 114 12.77 11.03 1.29
CA GLU A 114 12.66 9.98 0.29
C GLU A 114 13.69 8.88 0.60
N MET A 115 13.33 7.65 0.29
CA MET A 115 14.23 6.52 0.49
C MET A 115 15.38 6.57 -0.51
N SER A 116 16.61 6.46 -0.01
CA SER A 116 17.78 6.34 -0.88
C SER A 116 17.76 5.01 -1.64
N LYS A 117 18.50 4.94 -2.76
CA LYS A 117 18.67 3.69 -3.51
C LYS A 117 19.39 2.63 -2.66
N GLU A 118 20.34 3.04 -1.82
CA GLU A 118 21.08 2.16 -0.93
C GLU A 118 20.15 1.52 0.12
N ASP A 119 19.32 2.32 0.76
CA ASP A 119 18.33 1.83 1.74
C ASP A 119 17.31 0.89 1.08
N TYR A 120 16.84 1.27 -0.12
CA TYR A 120 15.92 0.42 -0.88
C TYR A 120 16.54 -0.93 -1.21
N ASP A 121 17.78 -0.96 -1.67
CA ASP A 121 18.48 -2.20 -1.99
C ASP A 121 18.67 -3.07 -0.74
N ALA A 122 18.99 -2.47 0.40
CA ALA A 122 19.09 -3.19 1.67
C ALA A 122 17.75 -3.82 2.08
N TRP A 123 16.64 -3.10 1.94
CA TRP A 123 15.30 -3.64 2.16
C TRP A 123 14.93 -4.76 1.18
N LEU A 124 15.31 -4.61 -0.09
CA LEU A 124 15.06 -5.63 -1.12
C LEU A 124 15.81 -6.93 -0.81
N GLU A 125 17.05 -6.86 -0.35
CA GLU A 125 17.81 -8.06 0.05
C GLU A 125 17.15 -8.76 1.26
N LEU A 126 16.67 -8.01 2.25
CA LEU A 126 15.88 -8.57 3.35
C LEU A 126 14.61 -9.26 2.84
N ALA A 127 13.88 -8.63 1.91
CA ALA A 127 12.67 -9.22 1.31
C ALA A 127 12.97 -10.51 0.55
N LYS A 128 14.04 -10.53 -0.25
CA LYS A 128 14.49 -11.73 -0.98
C LYS A 128 14.88 -12.86 -0.03
N ALA A 129 15.56 -12.54 1.06
CA ALA A 129 16.01 -13.52 2.05
C ALA A 129 14.86 -14.08 2.90
N SER A 130 13.75 -13.38 3.04
CA SER A 130 12.64 -13.71 3.94
C SER A 130 11.31 -13.88 3.22
N SER A 131 10.61 -12.81 2.95
CA SER A 131 9.21 -12.83 2.47
C SER A 131 9.08 -13.48 1.09
N TYR A 132 10.02 -13.29 0.17
CA TYR A 132 9.98 -13.92 -1.15
C TYR A 132 10.17 -15.44 -1.04
N LYS A 133 11.12 -15.90 -0.23
CA LYS A 133 11.30 -17.34 0.03
C LYS A 133 10.07 -17.95 0.68
N ASN A 134 9.49 -17.24 1.66
CA ASN A 134 8.29 -17.71 2.35
C ASN A 134 7.09 -17.77 1.38
N PHE A 135 6.90 -16.76 0.54
CA PHE A 135 5.86 -16.75 -0.47
C PHE A 135 6.03 -17.88 -1.49
N ALA A 136 7.25 -18.06 -2.03
CA ALA A 136 7.54 -19.11 -2.98
C ALA A 136 7.31 -20.51 -2.39
N ALA A 137 7.61 -20.71 -1.10
CA ALA A 137 7.42 -21.99 -0.44
C ALA A 137 5.95 -22.33 -0.11
N ASN A 138 5.11 -21.31 0.14
CA ASN A 138 3.75 -21.51 0.63
C ASN A 138 2.66 -21.27 -0.42
N VAL A 139 3.00 -20.67 -1.57
CA VAL A 139 2.04 -20.37 -2.64
C VAL A 139 2.37 -21.21 -3.87
N PRO A 140 1.47 -22.07 -4.35
CA PRO A 140 1.68 -22.83 -5.58
C PRO A 140 2.01 -21.90 -6.77
N GLY A 141 3.20 -22.05 -7.37
CA GLY A 141 3.69 -21.17 -8.46
C GLY A 141 4.14 -19.78 -7.99
N GLY A 142 4.37 -19.60 -6.69
CA GLY A 142 4.79 -18.33 -6.10
C GLY A 142 6.14 -17.83 -6.63
N ASP A 143 7.08 -18.73 -6.92
CA ASP A 143 8.34 -18.44 -7.60
C ASP A 143 8.14 -17.72 -8.94
N LYS A 144 7.28 -18.28 -9.80
CA LYS A 144 6.94 -17.68 -11.10
C LYS A 144 6.21 -16.35 -10.99
N LEU A 145 5.39 -16.18 -9.94
CA LEU A 145 4.70 -14.91 -9.68
C LEU A 145 5.70 -13.83 -9.26
N ILE A 146 6.68 -14.16 -8.42
CA ILE A 146 7.77 -13.24 -8.03
C ILE A 146 8.60 -12.85 -9.26
N GLU A 147 9.00 -13.81 -10.10
CA GLU A 147 9.75 -13.54 -11.34
C GLU A 147 8.98 -12.58 -12.25
N LYS A 148 7.68 -12.79 -12.43
CA LYS A 148 6.83 -11.90 -13.23
C LYS A 148 6.73 -10.50 -12.63
N ALA A 149 6.56 -10.40 -11.31
CA ALA A 149 6.47 -9.11 -10.63
C ALA A 149 7.77 -8.30 -10.78
N LEU A 150 8.91 -8.95 -10.62
CA LEU A 150 10.23 -8.32 -10.76
C LEU A 150 10.60 -7.96 -12.21
N ALA A 151 9.94 -8.56 -13.20
CA ALA A 151 10.14 -8.25 -14.61
C ALA A 151 9.34 -7.02 -15.11
N VAL A 152 8.42 -6.50 -14.33
CA VAL A 152 7.66 -5.28 -14.64
C VAL A 152 8.61 -4.08 -14.47
N LYS A 153 8.69 -3.24 -15.54
CA LYS A 153 9.53 -2.04 -15.58
C LYS A 153 8.68 -0.79 -15.41
#